data_7bc4800070ce6d8ae5f2dd6ee1e38569
#
_entry.id   7bc4800070ce6d8ae5f2dd6ee1e38569
#
_cell.length_a   1.000
_cell.length_b   1.000
_cell.length_c   1.000
_cell.angle_alpha   90.00
_cell.angle_beta   90.00
_cell.angle_gamma   90.00
#
_symmetry.space_group_name_H-M   'P 1'
#
loop_
_entity.id
_entity.type
_entity.pdbx_description
1 polymer ?
#
loop_
_entity_poly.entity_id
_entity_poly.type
_entity_poly.pdbx_seq_one_letter_code
_entity_poly.pdbx_strand_id
1 'polypeptide(L)'
;MLNSVYQLITPKTISVKHEDVHTKDQVIIRPEYLALCHADQRYYQGKRDIKILRKKLPMALIHEACGRVIHDPTGTFKVGQSVVMIPNIPGNREEKVIYENYGKGGGFLSSGHDGFMREFVNLPADRVVAFDDIDKRIAAITEFISVGMHAYLRFSLISHEYKNSIGIWGDGSLAFIVSSILKKKYPDTKIIVIGKNTSKLSQFSFVDETILADDLEEGFNVDHAFECAGGEGSFYAIDNIIKYINPQGTVMLMGVSENKVPINTRDILEKGLTFVGSSRSGRVDFENAIKFMEDKSIQRRLKSIIYETDEVKNISDIHKAFSVDIDTDFKTVFKWSV
;
A
#
# COMPACT_ATOMS: atom_id res chain seq x y z
N MET A 1 -3.51 -5.27 30.91
CA MET A 1 -2.08 -5.22 30.50
C MET A 1 -1.80 -3.81 30.01
N LEU A 2 -0.78 -3.14 30.56
CA LEU A 2 -0.43 -1.77 30.15
C LEU A 2 0.16 -1.79 28.75
N ASN A 3 -0.26 -0.83 27.91
CA ASN A 3 0.20 -0.64 26.55
C ASN A 3 0.75 0.78 26.36
N SER A 4 1.87 0.89 25.70
CA SER A 4 2.47 2.17 25.32
C SER A 4 2.11 2.47 23.86
N VAL A 5 1.44 3.60 23.62
CA VAL A 5 0.98 4.07 22.30
C VAL A 5 1.76 5.34 21.94
N TYR A 6 2.54 5.30 20.87
CA TYR A 6 3.38 6.41 20.41
C TYR A 6 2.58 7.27 19.42
N GLN A 7 1.96 8.34 19.92
CA GLN A 7 1.06 9.18 19.13
C GLN A 7 1.78 10.42 18.59
N LEU A 8 1.55 10.70 17.31
CA LEU A 8 1.82 12.02 16.74
C LEU A 8 0.77 13.01 17.29
N ILE A 9 1.21 13.99 18.07
CA ILE A 9 0.33 15.00 18.68
C ILE A 9 0.13 16.18 17.73
N THR A 10 1.23 16.66 17.19
CA THR A 10 1.32 17.67 16.13
C THR A 10 2.44 17.26 15.18
N PRO A 11 2.59 17.87 14.01
CA PRO A 11 3.67 17.55 13.11
C PRO A 11 5.04 17.53 13.82
N LYS A 12 5.78 16.43 13.63
CA LYS A 12 7.09 16.16 14.23
C LYS A 12 7.12 16.14 15.78
N THR A 13 5.97 15.98 16.44
CA THR A 13 5.88 15.89 17.89
C THR A 13 5.22 14.58 18.30
N ILE A 14 5.97 13.69 18.91
CA ILE A 14 5.51 12.39 19.38
C ILE A 14 5.44 12.38 20.90
N SER A 15 4.36 11.81 21.45
CA SER A 15 4.17 11.57 22.88
C SER A 15 3.75 10.14 23.12
N VAL A 16 4.02 9.60 24.30
CA VAL A 16 3.57 8.28 24.71
C VAL A 16 2.29 8.44 25.54
N LYS A 17 1.24 7.74 25.11
CA LYS A 17 0.02 7.52 25.89
C LYS A 17 0.06 6.11 26.46
N HIS A 18 -0.28 5.96 27.73
CA HIS A 18 -0.46 4.65 28.34
C HIS A 18 -1.94 4.33 28.46
N GLU A 19 -2.31 3.10 28.11
CA GLU A 19 -3.68 2.61 28.17
C GLU A 19 -3.72 1.12 28.52
N ASP A 20 -4.86 0.64 29.04
CA ASP A 20 -5.07 -0.77 29.25
C ASP A 20 -5.51 -1.46 27.96
N VAL A 21 -4.86 -2.57 27.63
CA VAL A 21 -5.26 -3.42 26.50
C VAL A 21 -6.52 -4.20 26.89
N HIS A 22 -7.58 -4.04 26.12
CA HIS A 22 -8.78 -4.86 26.22
C HIS A 22 -8.49 -6.26 25.63
N THR A 23 -8.60 -7.29 26.46
CA THR A 23 -8.27 -8.67 26.10
C THR A 23 -9.46 -9.53 25.69
N LYS A 24 -10.68 -9.02 25.80
CA LYS A 24 -11.88 -9.76 25.42
C LYS A 24 -12.06 -9.75 23.90
N ASP A 25 -12.21 -10.94 23.34
CA ASP A 25 -12.60 -11.18 21.94
C ASP A 25 -11.65 -10.59 20.86
N GLN A 26 -10.41 -10.24 21.25
CA GLN A 26 -9.42 -9.69 20.32
C GLN A 26 -8.07 -10.37 20.45
N VAL A 27 -7.41 -10.56 19.32
CA VAL A 27 -6.05 -11.06 19.24
C VAL A 27 -5.10 -9.93 19.65
N ILE A 28 -4.19 -10.20 20.59
CA ILE A 28 -3.15 -9.28 21.02
C ILE A 28 -1.86 -9.63 20.30
N ILE A 29 -1.31 -8.67 19.58
CA ILE A 29 -0.14 -8.81 18.74
C ILE A 29 0.93 -7.85 19.22
N ARG A 30 2.16 -8.31 19.31
CA ARG A 30 3.34 -7.46 19.46
C ARG A 30 3.90 -7.18 18.07
N PRO A 31 3.86 -5.92 17.58
CA PRO A 31 4.51 -5.54 16.33
C PRO A 31 6.03 -5.82 16.43
N GLU A 32 6.62 -6.27 15.35
CA GLU A 32 8.07 -6.57 15.28
C GLU A 32 8.76 -5.80 14.15
N TYR A 33 8.09 -5.62 13.01
CA TYR A 33 8.56 -4.79 11.92
C TYR A 33 7.45 -3.90 11.41
N LEU A 34 7.79 -2.64 11.21
CA LEU A 34 6.91 -1.61 10.67
C LEU A 34 7.49 -1.06 9.37
N ALA A 35 6.62 -0.63 8.47
CA ALA A 35 7.00 0.02 7.23
C ALA A 35 6.36 1.40 7.11
N LEU A 36 7.13 2.37 6.65
CA LEU A 36 6.63 3.73 6.41
C LEU A 36 5.91 3.83 5.07
N CYS A 37 4.75 4.47 5.11
CA CYS A 37 4.00 4.86 3.93
C CYS A 37 4.13 6.37 3.69
N HIS A 38 4.06 6.79 2.45
CA HIS A 38 4.02 8.22 2.11
C HIS A 38 2.86 8.96 2.82
N ALA A 39 1.76 8.28 3.13
CA ALA A 39 0.66 8.84 3.90
C ALA A 39 1.08 9.18 5.34
N ASP A 40 1.90 8.35 5.99
CA ASP A 40 2.43 8.60 7.33
C ASP A 40 3.38 9.80 7.33
N GLN A 41 4.26 9.90 6.32
CA GLN A 41 5.13 11.05 6.12
C GLN A 41 4.35 12.36 6.00
N ARG A 42 3.23 12.36 5.29
CA ARG A 42 2.41 13.56 5.13
C ARG A 42 1.78 14.03 6.45
N TYR A 43 1.40 13.11 7.34
CA TYR A 43 0.98 13.46 8.71
C TYR A 43 2.16 13.95 9.53
N TYR A 44 3.26 13.21 9.53
CA TYR A 44 4.44 13.53 10.31
C TYR A 44 5.03 14.90 9.96
N GLN A 45 5.10 15.24 8.67
CA GLN A 45 5.61 16.54 8.19
C GLN A 45 4.58 17.68 8.23
N GLY A 46 3.31 17.39 8.54
CA GLY A 46 2.24 18.40 8.48
C GLY A 46 1.82 18.79 7.05
N LYS A 47 2.12 17.96 6.05
CA LYS A 47 1.76 18.19 4.65
C LYS A 47 0.34 17.71 4.31
N ARG A 48 -0.58 17.80 5.25
CA ARG A 48 -2.02 17.58 5.09
C ARG A 48 -2.76 18.89 5.35
N ASP A 49 -3.97 19.01 4.82
CA ASP A 49 -4.84 20.14 5.17
C ASP A 49 -4.96 20.29 6.70
N ILE A 50 -4.85 21.52 7.21
CA ILE A 50 -4.84 21.79 8.66
C ILE A 50 -6.13 21.33 9.36
N LYS A 51 -7.28 21.36 8.67
CA LYS A 51 -8.54 20.88 9.22
C LYS A 51 -8.52 19.36 9.38
N ILE A 52 -7.87 18.65 8.45
CA ILE A 52 -7.68 17.19 8.52
C ILE A 52 -6.75 16.84 9.67
N LEU A 53 -5.62 17.56 9.82
CA LEU A 53 -4.70 17.35 10.93
C LEU A 53 -5.40 17.53 12.28
N ARG A 54 -6.11 18.64 12.48
CA ARG A 54 -6.86 18.93 13.72
C ARG A 54 -7.95 17.91 14.04
N LYS A 55 -8.56 17.30 13.02
CA LYS A 55 -9.62 16.30 13.19
C LYS A 55 -9.07 14.93 13.56
N LYS A 56 -7.88 14.57 13.06
CA LYS A 56 -7.35 13.21 13.13
C LYS A 56 -6.25 13.02 14.17
N LEU A 57 -5.51 14.05 14.53
CA LEU A 57 -4.49 13.99 15.59
C LEU A 57 -5.13 14.28 16.96
N PRO A 58 -4.62 13.69 18.07
CA PRO A 58 -3.47 12.78 18.12
C PRO A 58 -3.81 11.36 17.65
N MET A 59 -2.83 10.67 17.04
CA MET A 59 -2.94 9.24 16.71
C MET A 59 -1.56 8.62 16.53
N ALA A 60 -1.42 7.32 16.84
CA ALA A 60 -0.26 6.54 16.41
C ALA A 60 -0.27 6.41 14.88
N LEU A 61 0.87 6.63 14.26
CA LEU A 61 1.04 6.45 12.82
C LEU A 61 1.29 4.98 12.47
N ILE A 62 1.54 4.73 11.20
CA ILE A 62 1.90 3.47 10.55
C ILE A 62 0.75 2.46 10.53
N HIS A 63 0.46 2.03 9.31
CA HIS A 63 -0.58 1.04 9.00
C HIS A 63 -0.03 -0.19 8.26
N GLU A 64 1.27 -0.29 8.11
CA GLU A 64 1.98 -1.41 7.50
C GLU A 64 2.87 -2.08 8.55
N ALA A 65 2.56 -3.31 8.94
CA ALA A 65 3.31 -4.01 9.98
C ALA A 65 3.11 -5.52 9.97
N CYS A 66 4.10 -6.22 10.48
CA CYS A 66 3.96 -7.60 10.94
C CYS A 66 4.41 -7.74 12.39
N GLY A 67 3.99 -8.81 13.03
CA GLY A 67 4.32 -9.08 14.43
C GLY A 67 4.05 -10.52 14.79
N ARG A 68 3.98 -10.79 16.09
CA ARG A 68 3.63 -12.11 16.63
C ARG A 68 2.48 -12.04 17.61
N VAL A 69 1.69 -13.07 17.62
CA VAL A 69 0.58 -13.24 18.57
C VAL A 69 1.13 -13.42 19.98
N ILE A 70 0.65 -12.61 20.92
CA ILE A 70 0.97 -12.71 22.35
C ILE A 70 -0.15 -13.40 23.11
N HIS A 71 -1.39 -13.13 22.72
CA HIS A 71 -2.58 -13.72 23.33
C HIS A 71 -3.72 -13.76 22.31
N ASP A 72 -4.43 -14.87 22.28
CA ASP A 72 -5.63 -15.01 21.45
C ASP A 72 -6.73 -15.76 22.20
N PRO A 73 -7.72 -15.07 22.75
CA PRO A 73 -8.85 -15.70 23.44
C PRO A 73 -9.84 -16.36 22.47
N THR A 74 -9.75 -16.10 21.16
CA THR A 74 -10.63 -16.68 20.13
C THR A 74 -10.19 -18.10 19.73
N GLY A 75 -8.94 -18.47 20.04
CA GLY A 75 -8.35 -19.78 19.67
C GLY A 75 -8.03 -19.91 18.19
N THR A 76 -8.05 -18.80 17.42
CA THR A 76 -7.77 -18.79 15.97
C THR A 76 -6.27 -18.93 15.68
N PHE A 77 -5.42 -18.32 16.53
CA PHE A 77 -3.98 -18.27 16.34
C PHE A 77 -3.24 -18.85 17.54
N LYS A 78 -2.05 -19.38 17.30
CA LYS A 78 -1.15 -19.85 18.37
C LYS A 78 -0.32 -18.68 18.91
N VAL A 79 -0.05 -18.69 20.21
CA VAL A 79 0.93 -17.77 20.82
C VAL A 79 2.29 -17.95 20.14
N GLY A 80 2.94 -16.86 19.78
CA GLY A 80 4.19 -16.83 19.03
C GLY A 80 4.05 -16.91 17.51
N GLN A 81 2.86 -17.17 16.97
CA GLN A 81 2.62 -17.23 15.53
C GLN A 81 2.88 -15.87 14.87
N SER A 82 3.59 -15.89 13.73
CA SER A 82 3.85 -14.71 12.93
C SER A 82 2.59 -14.29 12.15
N VAL A 83 2.27 -13.01 12.21
CA VAL A 83 1.04 -12.45 11.60
C VAL A 83 1.28 -11.09 10.98
N VAL A 84 0.47 -10.77 10.00
CA VAL A 84 0.29 -9.41 9.48
C VAL A 84 -1.05 -8.84 9.96
N MET A 85 -1.11 -7.54 10.09
CA MET A 85 -2.24 -6.81 10.65
C MET A 85 -2.95 -6.02 9.56
N ILE A 86 -4.28 -6.14 9.49
CA ILE A 86 -5.13 -5.46 8.51
C ILE A 86 -5.62 -4.14 9.11
N PRO A 87 -5.20 -2.97 8.58
CA PRO A 87 -5.57 -1.67 9.13
C PRO A 87 -6.99 -1.22 8.76
N ASN A 88 -7.62 -1.86 7.78
CA ASN A 88 -8.97 -1.52 7.37
C ASN A 88 -9.99 -1.95 8.44
N ILE A 89 -10.76 -0.99 8.94
CA ILE A 89 -11.89 -1.22 9.85
C ILE A 89 -13.13 -1.26 8.95
N PRO A 90 -13.77 -2.42 8.75
CA PRO A 90 -14.94 -2.52 7.89
C PRO A 90 -16.06 -1.62 8.39
N GLY A 91 -16.74 -0.95 7.48
CA GLY A 91 -17.97 -0.26 7.78
C GLY A 91 -19.17 -1.20 7.90
N ASN A 92 -20.35 -0.64 8.02
CA ASN A 92 -21.58 -1.42 7.97
C ASN A 92 -21.63 -2.20 6.66
N ARG A 93 -21.83 -3.51 6.74
CA ARG A 93 -22.05 -4.37 5.57
C ARG A 93 -23.41 -4.04 5.01
N GLU A 94 -23.46 -3.14 4.05
CA GLU A 94 -24.61 -2.98 3.18
C GLU A 94 -24.57 -4.10 2.13
N GLU A 95 -25.68 -4.76 1.85
CA GLU A 95 -25.78 -5.88 0.88
C GLU A 95 -25.27 -5.54 -0.52
N LYS A 96 -25.18 -4.24 -0.85
CA LYS A 96 -24.74 -3.73 -2.16
C LYS A 96 -23.23 -3.42 -2.23
N VAL A 97 -22.48 -3.56 -1.14
CA VAL A 97 -21.03 -3.31 -1.12
C VAL A 97 -20.29 -4.63 -1.24
N ILE A 98 -19.70 -4.88 -2.42
CA ILE A 98 -18.98 -6.11 -2.73
C ILE A 98 -17.65 -6.20 -1.97
N TYR A 99 -16.91 -5.08 -1.89
CA TYR A 99 -15.60 -5.03 -1.24
C TYR A 99 -15.67 -4.23 0.06
N GLU A 100 -15.25 -4.83 1.17
CA GLU A 100 -15.33 -4.25 2.52
C GLU A 100 -14.60 -2.91 2.68
N ASN A 101 -13.55 -2.67 1.89
CA ASN A 101 -12.76 -1.45 1.92
C ASN A 101 -13.50 -0.20 1.37
N TYR A 102 -14.65 -0.38 0.73
CA TYR A 102 -15.50 0.72 0.24
C TYR A 102 -16.76 0.92 1.09
N GLY A 103 -16.94 0.13 2.16
CA GLY A 103 -18.08 0.24 3.05
C GLY A 103 -18.17 1.61 3.75
N LYS A 104 -19.37 2.16 3.85
CA LYS A 104 -19.62 3.43 4.57
C LYS A 104 -19.50 3.23 6.08
N GLY A 105 -19.00 4.25 6.79
CA GLY A 105 -18.85 4.22 8.24
C GLY A 105 -17.66 3.40 8.74
N GLY A 106 -16.87 2.85 7.84
CA GLY A 106 -15.61 2.21 8.18
C GLY A 106 -14.51 3.22 8.53
N GLY A 107 -13.39 2.69 9.03
CA GLY A 107 -12.21 3.44 9.39
C GLY A 107 -10.94 2.85 8.79
N PHE A 108 -9.82 3.47 9.13
CA PHE A 108 -8.52 2.96 8.75
C PHE A 108 -7.51 3.34 9.84
N LEU A 109 -6.78 2.37 10.37
CA LEU A 109 -5.74 2.62 11.35
C LEU A 109 -4.67 3.56 10.76
N SER A 110 -4.07 4.42 11.58
CA SER A 110 -3.21 5.52 11.12
C SER A 110 -3.95 6.59 10.26
N SER A 111 -5.29 6.64 10.34
CA SER A 111 -6.08 7.67 9.65
C SER A 111 -7.28 8.13 10.49
N GLY A 112 -7.01 8.69 11.67
CA GLY A 112 -7.99 9.10 12.67
C GLY A 112 -8.28 8.03 13.73
N HIS A 113 -7.56 6.93 13.67
CA HIS A 113 -7.48 5.87 14.67
C HIS A 113 -6.01 5.52 14.87
N ASP A 114 -5.64 5.07 16.08
CA ASP A 114 -4.27 4.67 16.35
C ASP A 114 -3.80 3.54 15.42
N GLY A 115 -2.69 3.77 14.74
CA GLY A 115 -1.99 2.81 13.90
C GLY A 115 -1.12 1.83 14.70
N PHE A 116 -0.05 1.33 14.11
CA PHE A 116 0.75 0.25 14.68
C PHE A 116 1.97 0.70 15.50
N MET A 117 2.22 2.01 15.64
CA MET A 117 3.26 2.51 16.55
C MET A 117 2.83 2.34 18.01
N ARG A 118 2.69 1.08 18.45
CA ARG A 118 2.28 0.66 19.79
C ARG A 118 3.10 -0.52 20.26
N GLU A 119 3.23 -0.70 21.56
CA GLU A 119 3.85 -1.90 22.14
C GLU A 119 3.01 -3.16 21.85
N PHE A 120 1.68 -3.02 21.99
CA PHE A 120 0.72 -4.07 21.65
C PHE A 120 -0.42 -3.52 20.80
N VAL A 121 -0.85 -4.32 19.84
CA VAL A 121 -1.99 -4.05 18.98
C VAL A 121 -3.05 -5.10 19.23
N ASN A 122 -4.27 -4.68 19.52
CA ASN A 122 -5.41 -5.57 19.68
C ASN A 122 -6.34 -5.43 18.48
N LEU A 123 -6.65 -6.56 17.85
CA LEU A 123 -7.48 -6.62 16.63
C LEU A 123 -8.46 -7.80 16.70
N PRO A 124 -9.65 -7.68 16.10
CA PRO A 124 -10.49 -8.84 15.82
C PRO A 124 -9.73 -9.88 14.99
N ALA A 125 -10.01 -11.17 15.20
CA ALA A 125 -9.31 -12.26 14.50
C ALA A 125 -9.43 -12.17 12.97
N ASP A 126 -10.51 -11.60 12.45
CA ASP A 126 -10.70 -11.38 11.01
C ASP A 126 -9.85 -10.23 10.45
N ARG A 127 -9.18 -9.46 11.30
CA ARG A 127 -8.20 -8.40 10.92
C ARG A 127 -6.75 -8.86 11.05
N VAL A 128 -6.51 -10.16 11.16
CA VAL A 128 -5.19 -10.76 11.32
C VAL A 128 -5.03 -11.90 10.32
N VAL A 129 -3.88 -11.99 9.64
CA VAL A 129 -3.53 -13.10 8.74
C VAL A 129 -2.19 -13.68 9.14
N ALA A 130 -2.15 -14.99 9.36
CA ALA A 130 -0.91 -15.69 9.65
C ALA A 130 -0.04 -15.85 8.40
N PHE A 131 1.27 -15.93 8.61
CA PHE A 131 2.22 -16.26 7.56
C PHE A 131 3.35 -17.12 8.10
N ASP A 132 3.93 -17.92 7.22
CA ASP A 132 5.11 -18.75 7.49
C ASP A 132 6.14 -18.54 6.38
N ASP A 133 7.43 -18.72 6.70
CA ASP A 133 8.54 -18.72 5.74
C ASP A 133 8.65 -17.45 4.84
N ILE A 134 8.18 -16.30 5.34
CA ILE A 134 8.38 -14.99 4.72
C ILE A 134 9.30 -14.15 5.62
N ASP A 135 10.31 -13.50 5.02
CA ASP A 135 11.16 -12.53 5.72
C ASP A 135 10.27 -11.42 6.34
N LYS A 136 10.41 -11.16 7.63
CA LYS A 136 9.57 -10.21 8.37
C LYS A 136 9.62 -8.79 7.81
N ARG A 137 10.74 -8.38 7.22
CA ARG A 137 10.86 -7.09 6.53
C ARG A 137 9.95 -7.00 5.32
N ILE A 138 9.81 -8.11 4.59
CA ILE A 138 8.90 -8.22 3.45
C ILE A 138 7.45 -8.36 3.97
N ALA A 139 7.22 -9.13 5.01
CA ALA A 139 5.90 -9.27 5.62
C ALA A 139 5.36 -7.91 6.15
N ALA A 140 6.23 -7.01 6.61
CA ALA A 140 5.83 -5.69 7.07
C ALA A 140 5.12 -4.85 6.00
N ILE A 141 5.46 -5.03 4.70
CA ILE A 141 4.82 -4.31 3.59
C ILE A 141 3.61 -5.04 2.98
N THR A 142 3.04 -6.03 3.67
CA THR A 142 1.88 -6.80 3.15
C THR A 142 0.67 -5.92 2.86
N GLU A 143 0.40 -4.90 3.68
CA GLU A 143 -0.69 -3.96 3.40
C GLU A 143 -0.51 -3.33 2.02
N PHE A 144 0.66 -2.83 1.74
CA PHE A 144 0.98 -2.19 0.47
C PHE A 144 0.87 -3.17 -0.72
N ILE A 145 1.30 -4.42 -0.55
CA ILE A 145 1.14 -5.47 -1.56
C ILE A 145 -0.34 -5.80 -1.76
N SER A 146 -1.13 -5.82 -0.70
CA SER A 146 -2.56 -6.12 -0.75
C SER A 146 -3.36 -5.08 -1.56
N VAL A 147 -2.93 -3.81 -1.56
CA VAL A 147 -3.49 -2.77 -2.43
C VAL A 147 -3.27 -3.10 -3.90
N GLY A 148 -2.07 -3.56 -4.26
CA GLY A 148 -1.78 -4.05 -5.62
C GLY A 148 -2.60 -5.29 -6.00
N MET A 149 -2.79 -6.23 -5.05
CA MET A 149 -3.63 -7.42 -5.25
C MET A 149 -5.09 -7.04 -5.48
N HIS A 150 -5.62 -6.10 -4.71
CA HIS A 150 -6.97 -5.59 -4.90
C HIS A 150 -7.17 -4.99 -6.30
N ALA A 151 -6.23 -4.17 -6.74
CA ALA A 151 -6.27 -3.59 -8.07
C ALA A 151 -6.21 -4.65 -9.17
N TYR A 152 -5.30 -5.65 -9.02
CA TYR A 152 -5.23 -6.79 -9.94
C TYR A 152 -6.54 -7.56 -10.01
N LEU A 153 -7.16 -7.91 -8.88
CA LEU A 153 -8.41 -8.65 -8.84
C LEU A 153 -9.54 -7.88 -9.54
N ARG A 154 -9.67 -6.59 -9.28
CA ARG A 154 -10.64 -5.74 -9.97
C ARG A 154 -10.37 -5.63 -11.46
N PHE A 155 -9.12 -5.45 -11.85
CA PHE A 155 -8.69 -5.43 -13.24
C PHE A 155 -9.03 -6.73 -13.96
N SER A 156 -8.74 -7.88 -13.35
CA SER A 156 -9.00 -9.20 -13.96
C SER A 156 -10.47 -9.47 -14.23
N LEU A 157 -11.39 -8.87 -13.45
CA LEU A 157 -12.83 -9.03 -13.61
C LEU A 157 -13.44 -8.08 -14.64
N ILE A 158 -12.79 -6.94 -14.92
CA ILE A 158 -13.39 -5.85 -15.72
C ILE A 158 -12.73 -5.72 -17.09
N SER A 159 -11.41 -5.98 -17.17
CA SER A 159 -10.67 -5.84 -18.43
C SER A 159 -11.08 -6.89 -19.45
N HIS A 160 -11.07 -6.51 -20.74
CA HIS A 160 -11.27 -7.47 -21.83
C HIS A 160 -10.08 -8.47 -21.94
N GLU A 161 -10.25 -9.49 -22.77
CA GLU A 161 -9.31 -10.62 -22.88
C GLU A 161 -7.98 -10.28 -23.58
N TYR A 162 -7.99 -9.30 -24.48
CA TYR A 162 -6.76 -8.89 -25.18
C TYR A 162 -5.82 -8.17 -24.23
N LYS A 163 -4.75 -8.83 -23.83
CA LYS A 163 -3.73 -8.35 -22.88
C LYS A 163 -2.33 -8.62 -23.43
N ASN A 164 -2.05 -8.16 -24.67
CA ASN A 164 -0.71 -8.31 -25.24
C ASN A 164 0.29 -7.38 -24.53
N SER A 165 -0.20 -6.20 -24.10
CA SER A 165 0.61 -5.23 -23.37
C SER A 165 -0.16 -4.51 -22.27
N ILE A 166 0.53 -4.26 -21.14
CA ILE A 166 0.01 -3.44 -20.04
C ILE A 166 1.05 -2.40 -19.67
N GLY A 167 0.67 -1.12 -19.73
CA GLY A 167 1.49 0.00 -19.33
C GLY A 167 1.25 0.39 -17.86
N ILE A 168 2.33 0.71 -17.14
CA ILE A 168 2.27 1.17 -15.75
C ILE A 168 2.95 2.54 -15.69
N TRP A 169 2.16 3.60 -15.44
CA TRP A 169 2.65 4.97 -15.33
C TRP A 169 2.99 5.29 -13.87
N GLY A 170 4.28 5.40 -13.60
CA GLY A 170 4.90 5.62 -12.30
C GLY A 170 6.14 4.76 -12.12
N ASP A 171 7.13 5.24 -11.37
CA ASP A 171 8.40 4.57 -11.10
C ASP A 171 8.67 4.37 -9.60
N GLY A 172 7.64 4.54 -8.77
CA GLY A 172 7.72 4.35 -7.32
C GLY A 172 7.33 2.95 -6.86
N SER A 173 7.25 2.80 -5.53
CA SER A 173 6.92 1.53 -4.88
C SER A 173 5.61 0.90 -5.37
N LEU A 174 4.57 1.72 -5.63
CA LEU A 174 3.27 1.21 -6.10
C LEU A 174 3.38 0.57 -7.48
N ALA A 175 4.06 1.25 -8.41
CA ALA A 175 4.33 0.71 -9.74
C ALA A 175 5.14 -0.59 -9.67
N PHE A 176 6.14 -0.66 -8.77
CA PHE A 176 6.95 -1.85 -8.59
C PHE A 176 6.12 -3.06 -8.12
N ILE A 177 5.23 -2.87 -7.14
CA ILE A 177 4.35 -3.93 -6.65
C ILE A 177 3.37 -4.36 -7.74
N VAL A 178 2.69 -3.41 -8.39
CA VAL A 178 1.71 -3.70 -9.45
C VAL A 178 2.37 -4.46 -10.60
N SER A 179 3.52 -3.99 -11.10
CA SER A 179 4.26 -4.67 -12.18
C SER A 179 4.74 -6.06 -11.76
N SER A 180 5.16 -6.25 -10.49
CA SER A 180 5.55 -7.56 -9.97
C SER A 180 4.39 -8.54 -9.96
N ILE A 181 3.21 -8.09 -9.55
CA ILE A 181 1.97 -8.90 -9.54
C ILE A 181 1.57 -9.24 -10.98
N LEU A 182 1.49 -8.24 -11.86
CA LEU A 182 1.07 -8.42 -13.24
C LEU A 182 2.01 -9.38 -13.99
N LYS A 183 3.33 -9.23 -13.84
CA LYS A 183 4.30 -10.13 -14.48
C LYS A 183 4.18 -11.57 -14.00
N LYS A 184 3.82 -11.81 -12.72
CA LYS A 184 3.57 -13.15 -12.19
C LYS A 184 2.23 -13.73 -12.67
N LYS A 185 1.20 -12.89 -12.82
CA LYS A 185 -0.17 -13.31 -13.14
C LYS A 185 -0.41 -13.44 -14.66
N TYR A 186 0.30 -12.64 -15.45
CA TYR A 186 0.23 -12.60 -16.90
C TYR A 186 1.65 -12.75 -17.49
N PRO A 187 2.26 -13.95 -17.45
CA PRO A 187 3.68 -14.14 -17.84
C PRO A 187 3.93 -13.82 -19.33
N ASP A 188 2.94 -14.02 -20.18
CA ASP A 188 3.02 -13.81 -21.63
C ASP A 188 2.68 -12.37 -22.05
N THR A 189 2.16 -11.56 -21.16
CA THR A 189 1.83 -10.15 -21.39
C THR A 189 3.09 -9.29 -21.30
N LYS A 190 3.29 -8.40 -22.26
CA LYS A 190 4.35 -7.39 -22.21
C LYS A 190 4.02 -6.35 -21.14
N ILE A 191 4.81 -6.30 -20.07
CA ILE A 191 4.68 -5.33 -18.98
C ILE A 191 5.68 -4.20 -19.21
N ILE A 192 5.17 -2.97 -19.37
CA ILE A 192 5.95 -1.78 -19.68
C ILE A 192 5.79 -0.77 -18.55
N VAL A 193 6.88 -0.33 -17.95
CA VAL A 193 6.86 0.69 -16.90
C VAL A 193 7.33 2.03 -17.47
N ILE A 194 6.49 3.04 -17.31
CA ILE A 194 6.75 4.40 -17.78
C ILE A 194 6.99 5.30 -16.56
N GLY A 195 8.17 5.89 -16.46
CA GLY A 195 8.59 6.67 -15.30
C GLY A 195 9.34 7.94 -15.67
N LYS A 196 9.75 8.70 -14.66
CA LYS A 196 10.50 9.96 -14.84
C LYS A 196 11.95 9.86 -14.37
N ASN A 197 12.27 8.85 -13.56
CA ASN A 197 13.58 8.74 -12.93
C ASN A 197 14.30 7.46 -13.37
N THR A 198 15.38 7.61 -14.13
CA THR A 198 16.17 6.51 -14.67
C THR A 198 16.71 5.59 -13.58
N SER A 199 17.14 6.14 -12.43
CA SER A 199 17.67 5.34 -11.31
C SER A 199 16.58 4.44 -10.71
N LYS A 200 15.33 4.95 -10.59
CA LYS A 200 14.19 4.14 -10.13
C LYS A 200 13.79 3.10 -11.15
N LEU A 201 13.72 3.47 -12.44
CA LEU A 201 13.40 2.54 -13.52
C LEU A 201 14.38 1.37 -13.60
N SER A 202 15.67 1.57 -13.27
CA SER A 202 16.66 0.49 -13.26
C SER A 202 16.34 -0.65 -12.27
N GLN A 203 15.49 -0.42 -11.27
CA GLN A 203 15.04 -1.46 -10.33
C GLN A 203 14.01 -2.42 -10.94
N PHE A 204 13.38 -2.05 -12.03
CA PHE A 204 12.34 -2.85 -12.69
C PHE A 204 12.89 -3.90 -13.67
N SER A 205 14.05 -4.48 -13.39
CA SER A 205 14.75 -5.44 -14.27
C SER A 205 13.95 -6.71 -14.63
N PHE A 206 12.81 -6.94 -14.01
CA PHE A 206 11.94 -8.10 -14.20
C PHE A 206 10.76 -7.86 -15.16
N VAL A 207 10.54 -6.62 -15.59
CA VAL A 207 9.54 -6.27 -16.61
C VAL A 207 10.15 -6.36 -18.02
N ASP A 208 9.31 -6.31 -19.03
CA ASP A 208 9.76 -6.46 -20.41
C ASP A 208 10.40 -5.19 -20.96
N GLU A 209 9.96 -4.01 -20.48
CA GLU A 209 10.47 -2.72 -20.93
C GLU A 209 10.29 -1.63 -19.87
N THR A 210 11.22 -0.69 -19.83
CA THR A 210 11.12 0.55 -19.06
C THR A 210 11.38 1.74 -19.98
N ILE A 211 10.53 2.78 -19.91
CA ILE A 211 10.60 3.94 -20.80
C ILE A 211 10.53 5.21 -19.96
N LEU A 212 11.37 6.21 -20.26
CA LEU A 212 11.18 7.54 -19.71
C LEU A 212 9.92 8.17 -20.33
N ALA A 213 9.11 8.83 -19.53
CA ALA A 213 7.84 9.40 -19.99
C ALA A 213 8.03 10.42 -21.13
N ASP A 214 9.18 11.12 -21.15
CA ASP A 214 9.52 12.10 -22.17
C ASP A 214 10.05 11.44 -23.47
N ASP A 215 10.39 10.14 -23.43
CA ASP A 215 10.89 9.38 -24.58
C ASP A 215 9.77 8.55 -25.26
N LEU A 216 8.50 8.73 -24.86
CA LEU A 216 7.39 8.03 -25.48
C LEU A 216 7.21 8.48 -26.94
N GLU A 217 7.43 7.56 -27.86
CA GLU A 217 7.38 7.82 -29.29
C GLU A 217 5.93 7.89 -29.84
N GLU A 218 5.75 8.58 -30.95
CA GLU A 218 4.50 8.54 -31.70
C GLU A 218 4.28 7.12 -32.25
N GLY A 219 3.08 6.53 -31.96
CA GLY A 219 2.79 5.13 -32.32
C GLY A 219 2.97 4.12 -31.18
N PHE A 220 3.58 4.52 -30.05
CA PHE A 220 3.52 3.71 -28.83
C PHE A 220 2.07 3.47 -28.43
N ASN A 221 1.74 2.23 -28.02
CA ASN A 221 0.41 1.91 -27.49
C ASN A 221 0.43 0.70 -26.54
N VAL A 222 -0.58 0.63 -25.67
CA VAL A 222 -0.82 -0.48 -24.76
C VAL A 222 -2.30 -0.85 -24.71
N ASP A 223 -2.62 -2.11 -24.43
CA ASP A 223 -4.01 -2.56 -24.35
C ASP A 223 -4.71 -2.08 -23.07
N HIS A 224 -3.97 -2.04 -21.95
CA HIS A 224 -4.46 -1.61 -20.66
C HIS A 224 -3.41 -0.79 -19.93
N ALA A 225 -3.86 -0.04 -18.91
CA ALA A 225 -2.96 0.82 -18.16
C ALA A 225 -3.26 0.85 -16.66
N PHE A 226 -2.20 1.07 -15.85
CA PHE A 226 -2.26 1.36 -14.42
C PHE A 226 -1.65 2.74 -14.15
N GLU A 227 -2.41 3.64 -13.53
CA GLU A 227 -1.90 4.91 -13.04
C GLU A 227 -1.41 4.73 -11.60
N CYS A 228 -0.09 4.81 -11.41
CA CYS A 228 0.61 4.64 -10.15
C CYS A 228 1.46 5.85 -9.75
N ALA A 229 1.34 6.99 -10.44
CA ALA A 229 2.16 8.16 -10.20
C ALA A 229 1.73 8.92 -8.93
N GLY A 230 0.45 9.19 -8.78
CA GLY A 230 -0.07 9.96 -7.65
C GLY A 230 0.34 11.44 -7.64
N GLY A 231 -0.23 12.20 -6.68
CA GLY A 231 0.08 13.61 -6.50
C GLY A 231 -0.18 14.45 -7.75
N GLU A 232 0.68 15.42 -8.00
CA GLU A 232 0.63 16.26 -9.21
C GLU A 232 0.99 15.47 -10.47
N GLY A 233 1.71 14.36 -10.33
CA GLY A 233 2.07 13.47 -11.43
C GLY A 233 0.87 12.75 -12.05
N SER A 234 -0.24 12.58 -11.31
CA SER A 234 -1.44 11.90 -11.80
C SER A 234 -2.02 12.55 -13.04
N PHE A 235 -2.01 13.89 -13.14
CA PHE A 235 -2.51 14.59 -14.32
C PHE A 235 -1.76 14.16 -15.59
N TYR A 236 -0.45 14.26 -15.56
CA TYR A 236 0.39 13.92 -16.71
C TYR A 236 0.33 12.42 -17.04
N ALA A 237 0.30 11.58 -16.02
CA ALA A 237 0.19 10.13 -16.20
C ALA A 237 -1.14 9.76 -16.88
N ILE A 238 -2.27 10.31 -16.41
CA ILE A 238 -3.60 10.01 -16.95
C ILE A 238 -3.73 10.56 -18.38
N ASP A 239 -3.23 11.77 -18.65
CA ASP A 239 -3.26 12.37 -19.99
C ASP A 239 -2.44 11.53 -21.00
N ASN A 240 -1.23 11.11 -20.62
CA ASN A 240 -0.43 10.17 -21.40
C ASN A 240 -1.14 8.81 -21.59
N ILE A 241 -1.72 8.24 -20.55
CA ILE A 241 -2.48 6.98 -20.66
C ILE A 241 -3.59 7.12 -21.68
N ILE A 242 -4.41 8.18 -21.60
CA ILE A 242 -5.51 8.41 -22.54
C ILE A 242 -5.00 8.52 -23.99
N LYS A 243 -3.84 9.17 -24.18
CA LYS A 243 -3.21 9.30 -25.50
C LYS A 243 -2.78 7.95 -26.07
N TYR A 244 -2.12 7.11 -25.26
CA TYR A 244 -1.39 5.92 -25.71
C TYR A 244 -2.13 4.58 -25.48
N ILE A 245 -3.29 4.58 -24.83
CA ILE A 245 -4.06 3.36 -24.64
C ILE A 245 -4.90 3.05 -25.89
N ASN A 246 -4.95 1.76 -26.23
CA ASN A 246 -5.79 1.25 -27.32
C ASN A 246 -7.29 1.48 -27.01
N PRO A 247 -8.14 1.60 -28.05
CA PRO A 247 -9.60 1.62 -27.86
C PRO A 247 -10.10 0.45 -27.01
N GLN A 248 -11.13 0.72 -26.18
CA GLN A 248 -11.75 -0.21 -25.23
C GLN A 248 -10.83 -0.64 -24.06
N GLY A 249 -9.63 -0.07 -23.96
CA GLY A 249 -8.68 -0.37 -22.88
C GLY A 249 -9.23 0.01 -21.49
N THR A 250 -8.73 -0.70 -20.48
CA THR A 250 -9.07 -0.47 -19.07
C THR A 250 -7.94 0.29 -18.38
N VAL A 251 -8.27 1.36 -17.69
CA VAL A 251 -7.36 2.19 -16.89
C VAL A 251 -7.66 1.99 -15.41
N MET A 252 -6.68 1.47 -14.67
CA MET A 252 -6.75 1.38 -13.21
C MET A 252 -6.19 2.65 -12.59
N LEU A 253 -7.01 3.41 -11.87
CA LEU A 253 -6.60 4.60 -11.14
C LEU A 253 -6.22 4.22 -9.70
N MET A 254 -4.96 4.36 -9.34
CA MET A 254 -4.42 3.98 -8.04
C MET A 254 -3.66 5.11 -7.35
N GLY A 255 -3.15 6.07 -8.11
CA GLY A 255 -2.41 7.21 -7.59
C GLY A 255 -3.33 8.15 -6.78
N VAL A 256 -2.91 8.48 -5.55
CA VAL A 256 -3.67 9.40 -4.70
C VAL A 256 -3.25 10.84 -4.95
N SER A 257 -4.17 11.68 -5.40
CA SER A 257 -3.99 13.14 -5.51
C SER A 257 -4.80 13.88 -4.45
N GLU A 258 -4.26 14.97 -3.90
CA GLU A 258 -4.99 15.85 -2.97
C GLU A 258 -5.97 16.76 -3.71
N ASN A 259 -5.60 17.18 -4.91
CA ASN A 259 -6.39 18.05 -5.75
C ASN A 259 -7.18 17.24 -6.79
N LYS A 260 -8.25 17.85 -7.29
CA LYS A 260 -8.98 17.29 -8.42
C LYS A 260 -8.07 17.26 -9.64
N VAL A 261 -8.06 16.14 -10.34
CA VAL A 261 -7.30 15.96 -11.59
C VAL A 261 -8.26 16.14 -12.76
N PRO A 262 -8.05 17.12 -13.64
CA PRO A 262 -8.83 17.26 -14.88
C PRO A 262 -8.47 16.10 -15.82
N ILE A 263 -9.45 15.58 -16.56
CA ILE A 263 -9.27 14.49 -17.51
C ILE A 263 -9.93 14.84 -18.85
N ASN A 264 -9.33 14.39 -19.95
CA ASN A 264 -9.88 14.54 -21.30
C ASN A 264 -11.01 13.53 -21.54
N THR A 265 -12.24 13.92 -21.20
CA THR A 265 -13.41 13.03 -21.32
C THR A 265 -13.80 12.76 -22.76
N ARG A 266 -13.41 13.63 -23.73
CA ARG A 266 -13.70 13.42 -25.14
C ARG A 266 -12.97 12.18 -25.68
N ASP A 267 -11.68 12.09 -25.46
CA ASP A 267 -10.89 10.96 -25.94
C ASP A 267 -11.28 9.65 -25.21
N ILE A 268 -11.65 9.73 -23.93
CA ILE A 268 -12.21 8.59 -23.19
C ILE A 268 -13.47 8.05 -23.89
N LEU A 269 -14.37 8.97 -24.29
CA LEU A 269 -15.62 8.61 -24.96
C LEU A 269 -15.34 8.04 -26.37
N GLU A 270 -14.49 8.70 -27.15
CA GLU A 270 -14.20 8.29 -28.53
C GLU A 270 -13.46 6.94 -28.59
N LYS A 271 -12.60 6.63 -27.62
CA LYS A 271 -11.90 5.35 -27.49
C LYS A 271 -12.70 4.28 -26.73
N GLY A 272 -13.84 4.60 -26.12
CA GLY A 272 -14.64 3.67 -25.33
C GLY A 272 -13.89 3.12 -24.12
N LEU A 273 -13.09 3.95 -23.42
CA LEU A 273 -12.24 3.51 -22.32
C LEU A 273 -13.02 3.21 -21.04
N THR A 274 -12.53 2.24 -20.27
CA THR A 274 -13.05 1.91 -18.94
C THR A 274 -12.11 2.43 -17.86
N PHE A 275 -12.59 3.33 -16.99
CA PHE A 275 -11.83 3.85 -15.86
C PHE A 275 -12.30 3.21 -14.55
N VAL A 276 -11.37 2.63 -13.80
CA VAL A 276 -11.64 1.88 -12.57
C VAL A 276 -10.79 2.42 -11.43
N GLY A 277 -11.40 3.04 -10.42
CA GLY A 277 -10.71 3.46 -9.21
C GLY A 277 -10.40 2.26 -8.31
N SER A 278 -9.20 2.22 -7.71
CA SER A 278 -8.81 1.20 -6.74
C SER A 278 -8.02 1.82 -5.60
N SER A 279 -8.49 1.59 -4.37
CA SER A 279 -7.81 2.09 -3.17
C SER A 279 -8.06 1.19 -1.97
N ARG A 280 -7.07 1.11 -1.06
CA ARG A 280 -7.13 0.22 0.10
C ARG A 280 -7.29 -1.25 -0.33
N SER A 281 -7.64 -2.12 0.61
CA SER A 281 -7.81 -3.55 0.39
C SER A 281 -8.62 -4.17 1.52
N GLY A 282 -9.10 -5.38 1.32
CA GLY A 282 -9.80 -6.17 2.32
C GLY A 282 -9.01 -7.42 2.72
N ARG A 283 -9.58 -8.23 3.63
CA ARG A 283 -8.94 -9.46 4.13
C ARG A 283 -8.49 -10.40 3.00
N VAL A 284 -9.32 -10.62 2.01
CA VAL A 284 -9.02 -11.53 0.89
C VAL A 284 -7.77 -11.07 0.13
N ASP A 285 -7.57 -9.75 0.00
CA ASP A 285 -6.39 -9.21 -0.67
C ASP A 285 -5.11 -9.45 0.14
N PHE A 286 -5.19 -9.38 1.48
CA PHE A 286 -4.08 -9.75 2.38
C PHE A 286 -3.72 -11.23 2.28
N GLU A 287 -4.70 -12.12 2.27
CA GLU A 287 -4.48 -13.56 2.10
C GLU A 287 -3.81 -13.86 0.74
N ASN A 288 -4.25 -13.18 -0.32
CA ASN A 288 -3.62 -13.27 -1.64
C ASN A 288 -2.21 -12.68 -1.67
N ALA A 289 -1.95 -11.60 -0.92
CA ALA A 289 -0.63 -11.00 -0.81
C ALA A 289 0.35 -11.95 -0.08
N ILE A 290 -0.07 -12.59 1.03
CA ILE A 290 0.72 -13.61 1.71
C ILE A 290 1.05 -14.75 0.74
N LYS A 291 0.06 -15.32 0.08
CA LYS A 291 0.26 -16.40 -0.90
C LYS A 291 1.20 -16.00 -2.06
N PHE A 292 1.14 -14.75 -2.51
CA PHE A 292 2.06 -14.24 -3.52
C PHE A 292 3.50 -14.17 -3.00
N MET A 293 3.70 -13.80 -1.72
CA MET A 293 5.01 -13.70 -1.09
C MET A 293 5.60 -15.06 -0.65
N GLU A 294 4.87 -16.16 -0.67
CA GLU A 294 5.42 -17.51 -0.46
C GLU A 294 6.48 -17.86 -1.51
N ASP A 295 6.38 -17.29 -2.72
CA ASP A 295 7.37 -17.48 -3.78
C ASP A 295 8.69 -16.76 -3.44
N LYS A 296 9.76 -17.56 -3.28
CA LYS A 296 11.10 -17.03 -2.94
C LYS A 296 11.69 -16.10 -4.02
N SER A 297 11.26 -16.22 -5.26
CA SER A 297 11.67 -15.29 -6.33
C SER A 297 11.03 -13.92 -6.13
N ILE A 298 9.77 -13.90 -5.69
CA ILE A 298 9.06 -12.68 -5.31
C ILE A 298 9.68 -12.05 -4.07
N GLN A 299 10.01 -12.84 -3.03
CA GLN A 299 10.68 -12.29 -1.85
C GLN A 299 12.02 -11.61 -2.23
N ARG A 300 12.83 -12.24 -3.09
CA ARG A 300 14.10 -11.62 -3.57
C ARG A 300 13.84 -10.29 -4.31
N ARG A 301 12.83 -10.26 -5.17
CA ARG A 301 12.43 -9.05 -5.89
C ARG A 301 11.96 -7.95 -4.93
N LEU A 302 11.06 -8.25 -4.01
CA LEU A 302 10.56 -7.28 -3.04
C LEU A 302 11.65 -6.74 -2.12
N LYS A 303 12.64 -7.56 -1.78
CA LYS A 303 13.78 -7.15 -0.96
C LYS A 303 14.59 -6.02 -1.60
N SER A 304 14.65 -5.93 -2.94
CA SER A 304 15.42 -4.89 -3.63
C SER A 304 14.85 -3.47 -3.45
N ILE A 305 13.57 -3.36 -3.09
CA ILE A 305 12.92 -2.06 -2.82
C ILE A 305 12.74 -1.75 -1.33
N ILE A 306 13.28 -2.57 -0.46
CA ILE A 306 13.23 -2.36 0.99
C ILE A 306 14.56 -1.80 1.47
N TYR A 307 14.50 -0.61 2.06
CA TYR A 307 15.57 -0.05 2.86
C TYR A 307 15.29 -0.31 4.34
N GLU A 308 16.12 -1.13 4.99
CA GLU A 308 16.04 -1.37 6.42
C GLU A 308 16.85 -0.30 7.16
N THR A 309 16.18 0.52 7.97
CA THR A 309 16.85 1.48 8.85
C THR A 309 17.14 0.87 10.22
N ASP A 310 17.80 1.64 11.09
CA ASP A 310 18.14 1.19 12.44
C ASP A 310 16.91 0.76 13.25
N GLU A 311 17.13 -0.13 14.22
CA GLU A 311 16.11 -0.58 15.16
C GLU A 311 15.55 0.58 15.98
N VAL A 312 14.24 0.67 16.08
CA VAL A 312 13.53 1.71 16.84
C VAL A 312 13.22 1.24 18.25
N LYS A 313 13.77 1.92 19.24
CA LYS A 313 13.64 1.62 20.68
C LYS A 313 13.04 2.74 21.52
N ASN A 314 13.00 3.95 20.96
CA ASN A 314 12.54 5.15 21.66
C ASN A 314 12.07 6.21 20.66
N ILE A 315 11.54 7.33 21.16
CA ILE A 315 11.02 8.43 20.34
C ILE A 315 12.09 9.04 19.42
N SER A 316 13.34 9.13 19.86
CA SER A 316 14.43 9.68 19.02
C SER A 316 14.67 8.81 17.79
N ASP A 317 14.60 7.48 17.96
CA ASP A 317 14.76 6.53 16.85
C ASP A 317 13.58 6.62 15.88
N ILE A 318 12.35 6.88 16.38
CA ILE A 318 11.18 7.13 15.52
C ILE A 318 11.45 8.36 14.62
N HIS A 319 11.89 9.48 15.19
CA HIS A 319 12.21 10.68 14.42
C HIS A 319 13.29 10.42 13.38
N LYS A 320 14.31 9.61 13.72
CA LYS A 320 15.38 9.22 12.80
C LYS A 320 14.84 8.38 11.63
N ALA A 321 13.97 7.39 11.91
CA ALA A 321 13.36 6.56 10.87
C ALA A 321 12.53 7.41 9.87
N PHE A 322 11.72 8.34 10.37
CA PHE A 322 10.97 9.27 9.51
C PHE A 322 11.89 10.23 8.72
N SER A 323 13.03 10.61 9.27
CA SER A 323 13.99 11.45 8.55
C SER A 323 14.67 10.69 7.42
N VAL A 324 15.09 9.46 7.66
CA VAL A 324 15.72 8.59 6.65
C VAL A 324 14.77 8.28 5.50
N ASP A 325 13.50 8.06 5.79
CA ASP A 325 12.49 7.73 4.78
C ASP A 325 12.29 8.83 3.73
N ILE A 326 12.59 10.09 4.06
CA ILE A 326 12.49 11.22 3.10
C ILE A 326 13.45 11.04 1.92
N ASP A 327 14.63 10.48 2.20
CA ASP A 327 15.69 10.28 1.22
C ASP A 327 15.68 8.87 0.61
N THR A 328 14.70 8.05 0.98
CA THR A 328 14.54 6.68 0.49
C THR A 328 13.66 6.64 -0.76
N ASP A 329 14.15 6.01 -1.82
CA ASP A 329 13.44 5.95 -3.11
C ASP A 329 12.18 5.08 -3.09
N PHE A 330 12.15 4.04 -2.23
CA PHE A 330 11.06 3.05 -2.20
C PHE A 330 10.49 2.87 -0.80
N LYS A 331 10.70 1.73 -0.13
CA LYS A 331 10.06 1.39 1.15
C LYS A 331 11.08 1.38 2.29
N THR A 332 10.82 2.20 3.29
CA THR A 332 11.58 2.16 4.55
C THR A 332 10.90 1.22 5.52
N VAL A 333 11.66 0.26 6.03
CA VAL A 333 11.24 -0.74 7.02
C VAL A 333 12.18 -0.71 8.21
N PHE A 334 11.68 -0.92 9.39
CA PHE A 334 12.50 -0.99 10.61
C PHE A 334 11.95 -1.99 11.61
N LYS A 335 12.87 -2.52 12.41
CA LYS A 335 12.51 -3.36 13.55
C LYS A 335 11.96 -2.48 14.67
N TRP A 336 10.83 -2.88 15.23
CA TRP A 336 10.15 -2.19 16.34
C TRP A 336 10.41 -2.92 17.64
N SER A 337 11.08 -2.25 18.58
CA SER A 337 11.57 -2.85 19.85
C SER A 337 11.34 -1.91 21.05
N VAL A 338 10.24 -1.20 21.04
CA VAL A 338 9.80 -0.33 22.15
C VAL A 338 9.09 -1.13 23.23
#